data_2de5e7e03c56acad1e222301ecfbefce
#
_entry.id   2de5e7e03c56acad1e222301ecfbefce
#
_cell.length_a   1.000
_cell.length_b   1.000
_cell.length_c   1.000
_cell.angle_alpha   90.00
_cell.angle_beta   90.00
_cell.angle_gamma   90.00
#
_symmetry.space_group_name_H-M   'P 1'
#
loop_
_entity.id
_entity.type
_entity.pdbx_description
1 polymer ?
#
loop_
_entity_poly.entity_id
_entity_poly.type
_entity_poly.pdbx_seq_one_letter_code
_entity_poly.pdbx_strand_id
1 'polypeptide(L)'
;MTWGQETAIVYGLIQDANYNNAIKILEEQLVQSPESQAALSLSAYCHYMVENFHAAASLFLQCGMYVDAARACLSVEGYRERMINLEACIRHEQGDIHGSKMMFEQITEDYTDANINLGCCCYKEKDYAEALKRFSDALNTLGFEPELAYNKALCLYQLKMYDSASNLLAEIFEHGVREHPELSVGSHIEGMDLRSVGNSQTLKESALVEAFNLKAAIEYAHGNLDAAREALDDMPPRSEEELDCVTLHNQALMNMEKDPTSGFRKLSFLLQNPPFPPETLGNLLLLYCNQSHAFYDLAADVMAENADYTTKYLSQDLYDFLDATILTHTSTEEGYQKFNGLANRHGETLRCLTKQIQNARMSCDHEAYKKAITKYEEALERYIPVIMAMAKIWWDKENYLQVEKIFHQSSDLCSEHDLWKLNVAHTFFMQDNRFKEAIHYYEPIVRKAEHNLFNVTAIVLANLCVCYIMTSRNEDAEELMRKIEKEEERAHYEDPEKQNLHLCIVNLVIGTLYCAKQNFEFGIGRIIKSLEPYGKKLEQDTWFYARRCFLALIDNLAKQMIVLKDATYADIDEFLDAAELYGKNIITTDETTSLNPNGVGLLAPRTISQEARMLKLMFLKARD
;
A
#
# COMPACT_ATOMS: atom_id res chain seq x y z
N MET A 1 -45.99 -35.24 -3.11
CA MET A 1 -45.35 -35.81 -4.35
C MET A 1 -43.84 -35.61 -4.22
N THR A 2 -43.03 -36.50 -4.74
CA THR A 2 -41.56 -36.33 -4.68
C THR A 2 -41.11 -35.35 -5.76
N TRP A 3 -40.15 -34.51 -5.47
CA TRP A 3 -39.60 -33.45 -6.34
C TRP A 3 -39.37 -33.85 -7.80
N GLY A 4 -38.97 -35.09 -8.05
CA GLY A 4 -38.77 -35.60 -9.41
C GLY A 4 -40.04 -35.86 -10.23
N GLN A 5 -41.21 -36.03 -9.59
CA GLN A 5 -42.49 -36.20 -10.24
C GLN A 5 -43.10 -34.87 -10.71
N GLU A 6 -42.96 -33.81 -9.93
CA GLU A 6 -43.41 -32.48 -10.30
C GLU A 6 -42.64 -31.89 -11.46
N THR A 7 -41.35 -32.09 -11.49
CA THR A 7 -40.48 -31.66 -12.62
C THR A 7 -40.91 -32.34 -13.93
N ALA A 8 -41.19 -33.67 -13.90
CA ALA A 8 -41.66 -34.40 -15.08
C ALA A 8 -43.02 -33.94 -15.57
N ILE A 9 -43.93 -33.56 -14.65
CA ILE A 9 -45.24 -33.00 -14.99
C ILE A 9 -45.10 -31.65 -15.66
N VAL A 10 -44.25 -30.74 -15.11
CA VAL A 10 -44.00 -29.40 -15.68
C VAL A 10 -43.44 -29.53 -17.10
N TYR A 11 -42.44 -30.40 -17.34
CA TYR A 11 -41.90 -30.63 -18.68
C TYR A 11 -42.92 -31.21 -19.64
N GLY A 12 -43.79 -32.14 -19.18
CA GLY A 12 -44.91 -32.67 -19.97
C GLY A 12 -45.90 -31.57 -20.38
N LEU A 13 -46.30 -30.72 -19.45
CA LEU A 13 -47.15 -29.57 -19.75
C LEU A 13 -46.53 -28.56 -20.72
N ILE A 14 -45.25 -28.34 -20.63
CA ILE A 14 -44.52 -27.45 -21.57
C ILE A 14 -44.48 -28.07 -22.96
N GLN A 15 -44.23 -29.40 -23.07
CA GLN A 15 -44.25 -30.12 -24.35
C GLN A 15 -45.65 -30.11 -25.01
N ASP A 16 -46.69 -30.18 -24.20
CA ASP A 16 -48.09 -30.11 -24.65
C ASP A 16 -48.57 -28.68 -24.90
N ALA A 17 -47.67 -27.68 -24.84
CA ALA A 17 -47.96 -26.25 -24.97
C ALA A 17 -49.01 -25.71 -23.94
N ASN A 18 -49.17 -26.41 -22.82
CA ASN A 18 -50.13 -26.04 -21.78
C ASN A 18 -49.45 -25.15 -20.69
N TYR A 19 -48.96 -23.99 -21.12
CA TYR A 19 -48.13 -23.10 -20.32
C TYR A 19 -48.84 -22.54 -19.08
N ASN A 20 -50.16 -22.25 -19.15
CA ASN A 20 -50.94 -21.73 -18.04
C ASN A 20 -51.01 -22.67 -16.83
N ASN A 21 -51.08 -23.97 -17.08
CA ASN A 21 -51.09 -24.96 -16.01
C ASN A 21 -49.64 -25.21 -15.48
N ALA A 22 -48.63 -25.11 -16.32
CA ALA A 22 -47.24 -25.19 -15.92
C ALA A 22 -46.86 -23.98 -14.99
N ILE A 23 -47.35 -22.77 -15.31
CA ILE A 23 -47.13 -21.57 -14.49
C ILE A 23 -47.70 -21.76 -13.07
N LYS A 24 -48.90 -22.27 -12.91
CA LYS A 24 -49.53 -22.51 -11.58
C LYS A 24 -48.69 -23.45 -10.72
N ILE A 25 -48.21 -24.54 -11.28
CA ILE A 25 -47.35 -25.49 -10.54
C ILE A 25 -46.02 -24.85 -10.17
N LEU A 26 -45.44 -24.07 -11.07
CA LEU A 26 -44.15 -23.39 -10.84
C LEU A 26 -44.31 -22.26 -9.80
N GLU A 27 -45.41 -21.54 -9.80
CA GLU A 27 -45.72 -20.53 -8.75
C GLU A 27 -45.84 -21.17 -7.38
N GLU A 28 -46.50 -22.35 -7.26
CA GLU A 28 -46.59 -23.13 -6.02
C GLU A 28 -45.18 -23.60 -5.56
N GLN A 29 -44.30 -23.99 -6.49
CA GLN A 29 -42.92 -24.34 -6.17
C GLN A 29 -42.09 -23.13 -5.73
N LEU A 30 -42.28 -21.95 -6.34
CA LEU A 30 -41.59 -20.72 -5.99
C LEU A 30 -42.02 -20.18 -4.62
N VAL A 31 -43.28 -20.44 -4.18
CA VAL A 31 -43.70 -20.16 -2.81
C VAL A 31 -42.89 -21.00 -1.79
N GLN A 32 -42.54 -22.25 -2.13
CA GLN A 32 -41.77 -23.12 -1.24
C GLN A 32 -40.26 -22.87 -1.33
N SER A 33 -39.76 -22.49 -2.50
CA SER A 33 -38.35 -22.25 -2.77
C SER A 33 -38.18 -21.04 -3.70
N PRO A 34 -38.22 -19.80 -3.16
CA PRO A 34 -38.20 -18.57 -3.94
C PRO A 34 -36.95 -18.36 -4.81
N GLU A 35 -35.82 -18.93 -4.40
CA GLU A 35 -34.52 -18.78 -5.09
C GLU A 35 -34.19 -19.92 -6.06
N SER A 36 -35.13 -20.80 -6.36
CA SER A 36 -34.93 -21.91 -7.29
C SER A 36 -34.75 -21.41 -8.72
N GLN A 37 -33.48 -21.31 -9.20
CA GLN A 37 -33.15 -20.85 -10.56
C GLN A 37 -33.86 -21.65 -11.64
N ALA A 38 -34.00 -22.99 -11.46
CA ALA A 38 -34.69 -23.83 -12.40
C ALA A 38 -36.20 -23.50 -12.50
N ALA A 39 -36.87 -23.31 -11.36
CA ALA A 39 -38.30 -22.92 -11.33
C ALA A 39 -38.51 -21.51 -11.88
N LEU A 40 -37.65 -20.56 -11.53
CA LEU A 40 -37.67 -19.18 -12.06
C LEU A 40 -37.50 -19.16 -13.59
N SER A 41 -36.51 -19.87 -14.14
CA SER A 41 -36.26 -19.89 -15.58
C SER A 41 -37.36 -20.55 -16.38
N LEU A 42 -37.94 -21.65 -15.88
CA LEU A 42 -39.05 -22.34 -16.54
C LEU A 42 -40.34 -21.51 -16.46
N SER A 43 -40.61 -20.85 -15.31
CA SER A 43 -41.73 -19.96 -15.17
C SER A 43 -41.61 -18.74 -16.09
N ALA A 44 -40.43 -18.15 -16.18
CA ALA A 44 -40.15 -17.06 -17.10
C ALA A 44 -40.39 -17.47 -18.57
N TYR A 45 -39.92 -18.66 -18.96
CA TYR A 45 -40.15 -19.21 -20.30
C TYR A 45 -41.66 -19.41 -20.58
N CYS A 46 -42.41 -19.97 -19.64
CA CYS A 46 -43.86 -20.17 -19.80
C CYS A 46 -44.60 -18.82 -19.92
N HIS A 47 -44.23 -17.81 -19.11
CA HIS A 47 -44.78 -16.48 -19.24
C HIS A 47 -44.46 -15.84 -20.60
N TYR A 48 -43.26 -16.03 -21.11
CA TYR A 48 -42.87 -15.57 -22.43
C TYR A 48 -43.71 -16.17 -23.54
N MET A 49 -43.98 -17.49 -23.46
CA MET A 49 -44.83 -18.20 -24.44
C MET A 49 -46.30 -17.83 -24.39
N VAL A 50 -46.78 -17.32 -23.25
CA VAL A 50 -48.19 -16.79 -23.07
C VAL A 50 -48.27 -15.29 -23.36
N GLU A 51 -47.19 -14.73 -23.93
CA GLU A 51 -47.09 -13.28 -24.24
C GLU A 51 -47.16 -12.35 -23.03
N ASN A 52 -46.97 -12.87 -21.84
CA ASN A 52 -46.84 -12.05 -20.61
C ASN A 52 -45.36 -11.63 -20.43
N PHE A 53 -44.89 -10.77 -21.33
CA PHE A 53 -43.47 -10.38 -21.42
C PHE A 53 -42.97 -9.63 -20.19
N HIS A 54 -43.84 -8.87 -19.50
CA HIS A 54 -43.47 -8.17 -18.28
C HIS A 54 -43.09 -9.13 -17.14
N ALA A 55 -43.91 -10.14 -16.90
CA ALA A 55 -43.65 -11.16 -15.89
C ALA A 55 -42.43 -12.00 -16.29
N ALA A 56 -42.30 -12.36 -17.57
CA ALA A 56 -41.16 -13.10 -18.11
C ALA A 56 -39.83 -12.34 -17.89
N ALA A 57 -39.81 -11.06 -18.22
CA ALA A 57 -38.59 -10.24 -18.04
C ALA A 57 -38.17 -10.14 -16.56
N SER A 58 -39.12 -9.94 -15.65
CA SER A 58 -38.87 -9.88 -14.21
C SER A 58 -38.28 -11.21 -13.69
N LEU A 59 -38.86 -12.34 -14.09
CA LEU A 59 -38.38 -13.66 -13.65
C LEU A 59 -37.01 -14.02 -14.27
N PHE A 60 -36.76 -13.67 -15.54
CA PHE A 60 -35.45 -13.86 -16.16
C PHE A 60 -34.37 -13.01 -15.49
N LEU A 61 -34.69 -11.79 -15.06
CA LEU A 61 -33.77 -10.96 -14.27
C LEU A 61 -33.44 -11.60 -12.92
N GLN A 62 -34.47 -12.10 -12.21
CA GLN A 62 -34.25 -12.77 -10.91
C GLN A 62 -33.38 -14.02 -11.01
N CYS A 63 -33.45 -14.76 -12.12
CA CYS A 63 -32.60 -15.92 -12.32
C CYS A 63 -31.26 -15.62 -13.04
N GLY A 64 -30.94 -14.35 -13.30
CA GLY A 64 -29.68 -13.94 -13.94
C GLY A 64 -29.62 -14.19 -15.45
N MET A 65 -30.72 -14.48 -16.10
CA MET A 65 -30.81 -14.72 -17.56
C MET A 65 -31.06 -13.39 -18.30
N TYR A 66 -30.08 -12.51 -18.30
CA TYR A 66 -30.20 -11.13 -18.80
C TYR A 66 -30.55 -11.04 -20.30
N VAL A 67 -30.05 -11.95 -21.13
CA VAL A 67 -30.34 -11.98 -22.58
C VAL A 67 -31.80 -12.30 -22.86
N ASP A 68 -32.36 -13.25 -22.12
CA ASP A 68 -33.74 -13.67 -22.28
C ASP A 68 -34.70 -12.63 -21.66
N ALA A 69 -34.28 -11.98 -20.56
CA ALA A 69 -34.97 -10.83 -20.00
C ALA A 69 -35.05 -9.68 -21.01
N ALA A 70 -33.94 -9.35 -21.68
CA ALA A 70 -33.89 -8.34 -22.71
C ALA A 70 -34.82 -8.68 -23.91
N ARG A 71 -34.84 -9.96 -24.36
CA ARG A 71 -35.76 -10.40 -25.41
C ARG A 71 -37.24 -10.26 -25.02
N ALA A 72 -37.57 -10.59 -23.78
CA ALA A 72 -38.94 -10.42 -23.29
C ALA A 72 -39.36 -8.94 -23.27
N CYS A 73 -38.45 -8.04 -22.85
CA CYS A 73 -38.68 -6.60 -22.88
C CYS A 73 -38.81 -6.04 -24.30
N LEU A 74 -38.12 -6.61 -25.31
CA LEU A 74 -38.24 -6.20 -26.74
C LEU A 74 -39.65 -6.31 -27.29
N SER A 75 -40.46 -7.21 -26.76
CA SER A 75 -41.80 -7.49 -27.22
C SER A 75 -42.87 -6.60 -26.60
N VAL A 76 -42.50 -5.67 -25.68
CA VAL A 76 -43.39 -4.74 -24.99
C VAL A 76 -43.24 -3.32 -25.52
N GLU A 77 -44.30 -2.72 -26.06
CA GLU A 77 -44.34 -1.32 -26.48
C GLU A 77 -44.08 -0.38 -25.30
N GLY A 78 -43.22 0.63 -25.46
CA GLY A 78 -42.85 1.61 -24.43
C GLY A 78 -41.64 1.25 -23.55
N TYR A 79 -41.00 0.10 -23.75
CA TYR A 79 -39.82 -0.33 -22.98
C TYR A 79 -38.48 -0.18 -23.75
N ARG A 80 -38.50 0.50 -24.90
CA ARG A 80 -37.33 0.62 -25.78
C ARG A 80 -36.10 1.15 -25.05
N GLU A 81 -36.25 2.20 -24.26
CA GLU A 81 -35.13 2.83 -23.53
C GLU A 81 -34.59 1.93 -22.43
N ARG A 82 -35.48 1.30 -21.65
CA ARG A 82 -35.08 0.31 -20.62
C ARG A 82 -34.32 -0.87 -21.22
N MET A 83 -34.69 -1.25 -22.40
CA MET A 83 -34.10 -2.38 -23.12
C MET A 83 -32.73 -2.04 -23.67
N ILE A 84 -32.56 -0.86 -24.27
CA ILE A 84 -31.27 -0.38 -24.71
C ILE A 84 -30.34 -0.23 -23.49
N ASN A 85 -30.86 0.27 -22.37
CA ASN A 85 -30.11 0.38 -21.12
C ASN A 85 -29.65 -1.00 -20.62
N LEU A 86 -30.52 -2.01 -20.61
CA LEU A 86 -30.18 -3.37 -20.19
C LEU A 86 -29.14 -4.02 -21.11
N GLU A 87 -29.29 -3.89 -22.43
CA GLU A 87 -28.31 -4.40 -23.40
C GLU A 87 -26.95 -3.72 -23.24
N ALA A 88 -26.94 -2.41 -23.00
CA ALA A 88 -25.75 -1.64 -22.75
C ALA A 88 -25.06 -2.10 -21.44
N CYS A 89 -25.80 -2.38 -20.35
CA CYS A 89 -25.28 -2.95 -19.12
C CYS A 89 -24.64 -4.33 -19.36
N ILE A 90 -25.29 -5.19 -20.13
CA ILE A 90 -24.73 -6.52 -20.49
C ILE A 90 -23.40 -6.38 -21.22
N ARG A 91 -23.30 -5.46 -22.19
CA ARG A 91 -22.03 -5.21 -22.90
C ARG A 91 -20.96 -4.66 -21.98
N HIS A 92 -21.32 -3.76 -21.05
CA HIS A 92 -20.41 -3.26 -20.03
C HIS A 92 -19.81 -4.39 -19.20
N GLU A 93 -20.63 -5.32 -18.71
CA GLU A 93 -20.16 -6.49 -17.94
C GLU A 93 -19.31 -7.48 -18.79
N GLN A 94 -19.53 -7.53 -20.09
CA GLN A 94 -18.69 -8.28 -21.03
C GLN A 94 -17.35 -7.59 -21.34
N GLY A 95 -17.14 -6.37 -20.84
CA GLY A 95 -15.94 -5.58 -21.03
C GLY A 95 -15.93 -4.72 -22.32
N ASP A 96 -17.03 -4.71 -23.10
CA ASP A 96 -17.20 -3.83 -24.26
C ASP A 96 -17.71 -2.45 -23.81
N ILE A 97 -16.81 -1.68 -23.18
CA ILE A 97 -17.14 -0.36 -22.63
C ILE A 97 -17.54 0.63 -23.72
N HIS A 98 -16.83 0.60 -24.87
CA HIS A 98 -17.13 1.50 -25.98
C HIS A 98 -18.49 1.20 -26.61
N GLY A 99 -18.82 -0.06 -26.89
CA GLY A 99 -20.13 -0.47 -27.39
C GLY A 99 -21.27 -0.14 -26.41
N SER A 100 -21.05 -0.34 -25.12
CA SER A 100 -21.99 0.03 -24.06
C SER A 100 -22.27 1.54 -24.04
N LYS A 101 -21.22 2.37 -24.08
CA LYS A 101 -21.33 3.84 -24.11
C LYS A 101 -22.13 4.33 -25.29
N MET A 102 -21.84 3.83 -26.50
CA MET A 102 -22.59 4.16 -27.72
C MET A 102 -24.09 3.85 -27.62
N MET A 103 -24.44 2.82 -26.87
CA MET A 103 -25.85 2.46 -26.64
C MET A 103 -26.52 3.35 -25.61
N PHE A 104 -25.86 3.67 -24.50
CA PHE A 104 -26.39 4.62 -23.52
C PHE A 104 -26.62 6.01 -24.13
N GLU A 105 -25.77 6.46 -25.05
CA GLU A 105 -25.90 7.74 -25.77
C GLU A 105 -27.15 7.78 -26.69
N GLN A 106 -27.75 6.64 -27.03
CA GLN A 106 -28.99 6.57 -27.82
C GLN A 106 -30.25 6.77 -26.98
N ILE A 107 -30.12 6.72 -25.66
CA ILE A 107 -31.21 6.92 -24.71
C ILE A 107 -31.39 8.42 -24.48
N THR A 108 -32.63 8.88 -24.26
CA THR A 108 -32.93 10.28 -23.98
C THR A 108 -32.22 10.78 -22.71
N GLU A 109 -31.82 12.04 -22.69
CA GLU A 109 -31.11 12.67 -21.55
C GLU A 109 -31.94 12.69 -20.27
N ASP A 110 -33.27 12.59 -20.39
CA ASP A 110 -34.19 12.56 -19.24
C ASP A 110 -34.17 11.23 -18.47
N TYR A 111 -33.51 10.18 -19.03
CA TYR A 111 -33.45 8.88 -18.37
C TYR A 111 -32.21 8.82 -17.43
N THR A 112 -32.45 9.10 -16.15
CA THR A 112 -31.39 9.28 -15.14
C THR A 112 -30.47 8.06 -15.00
N ASP A 113 -31.01 6.83 -15.07
CA ASP A 113 -30.21 5.59 -14.95
C ASP A 113 -29.18 5.46 -16.08
N ALA A 114 -29.54 5.87 -17.32
CA ALA A 114 -28.61 5.87 -18.43
C ALA A 114 -27.46 6.88 -18.23
N ASN A 115 -27.77 8.03 -17.64
CA ASN A 115 -26.76 9.03 -17.31
C ASN A 115 -25.76 8.54 -16.24
N ILE A 116 -26.27 7.83 -15.22
CA ILE A 116 -25.43 7.20 -14.19
C ILE A 116 -24.54 6.13 -14.85
N ASN A 117 -25.10 5.26 -15.68
CA ASN A 117 -24.38 4.21 -16.38
C ASN A 117 -23.33 4.77 -17.37
N LEU A 118 -23.65 5.87 -18.04
CA LEU A 118 -22.66 6.62 -18.83
C LEU A 118 -21.52 7.16 -17.98
N GLY A 119 -21.82 7.65 -16.76
CA GLY A 119 -20.80 8.04 -15.79
C GLY A 119 -19.88 6.88 -15.43
N CYS A 120 -20.42 5.67 -15.23
CA CYS A 120 -19.63 4.46 -15.00
C CYS A 120 -18.73 4.09 -16.21
N CYS A 121 -19.24 4.22 -17.45
CA CYS A 121 -18.44 4.01 -18.66
C CYS A 121 -17.29 5.02 -18.73
N CYS A 122 -17.56 6.31 -18.51
CA CYS A 122 -16.53 7.35 -18.50
C CYS A 122 -15.47 7.07 -17.42
N TYR A 123 -15.87 6.61 -16.24
CA TYR A 123 -14.95 6.23 -15.18
C TYR A 123 -14.01 5.09 -15.62
N LYS A 124 -14.56 4.04 -16.27
CA LYS A 124 -13.76 2.92 -16.81
C LYS A 124 -12.81 3.36 -17.93
N GLU A 125 -13.20 4.34 -18.75
CA GLU A 125 -12.35 4.98 -19.76
C GLU A 125 -11.31 5.94 -19.16
N LYS A 126 -11.29 6.12 -17.83
CA LYS A 126 -10.44 7.06 -17.09
C LYS A 126 -10.73 8.54 -17.36
N ASP A 127 -11.90 8.86 -17.92
CA ASP A 127 -12.38 10.24 -18.02
C ASP A 127 -13.14 10.62 -16.76
N TYR A 128 -12.39 10.80 -15.69
CA TYR A 128 -12.94 11.05 -14.35
C TYR A 128 -13.65 12.41 -14.25
N ALA A 129 -13.28 13.37 -15.08
CA ALA A 129 -13.89 14.69 -15.07
C ALA A 129 -15.32 14.66 -15.64
N GLU A 130 -15.55 13.98 -16.77
CA GLU A 130 -16.89 13.81 -17.32
C GLU A 130 -17.74 12.87 -16.44
N ALA A 131 -17.16 11.80 -15.88
CA ALA A 131 -17.84 10.94 -14.93
C ALA A 131 -18.34 11.73 -13.69
N LEU A 132 -17.47 12.58 -13.11
CA LEU A 132 -17.80 13.45 -11.98
C LEU A 132 -18.97 14.38 -12.28
N LYS A 133 -18.99 14.98 -13.48
CA LYS A 133 -20.09 15.85 -13.92
C LYS A 133 -21.39 15.08 -13.97
N ARG A 134 -21.42 13.91 -14.62
CA ARG A 134 -22.63 13.08 -14.76
C ARG A 134 -23.18 12.62 -13.41
N PHE A 135 -22.33 12.15 -12.51
CA PHE A 135 -22.76 11.77 -11.15
C PHE A 135 -23.25 12.98 -10.35
N SER A 136 -22.66 14.17 -10.55
CA SER A 136 -23.14 15.39 -9.89
C SER A 136 -24.51 15.82 -10.42
N ASP A 137 -24.76 15.73 -11.72
CA ASP A 137 -26.05 16.06 -12.32
C ASP A 137 -27.13 15.06 -11.87
N ALA A 138 -26.79 13.77 -11.79
CA ALA A 138 -27.69 12.73 -11.26
C ALA A 138 -28.04 12.98 -9.79
N LEU A 139 -27.07 13.30 -8.92
CA LEU A 139 -27.33 13.66 -7.51
C LEU A 139 -28.22 14.89 -7.36
N ASN A 140 -28.07 15.89 -8.22
CA ASN A 140 -28.93 17.08 -8.23
C ASN A 140 -30.38 16.74 -8.61
N THR A 141 -30.58 15.70 -9.43
CA THR A 141 -31.91 15.30 -9.91
C THR A 141 -32.62 14.34 -8.94
N LEU A 142 -31.88 13.33 -8.42
CA LEU A 142 -32.44 12.28 -7.55
C LEU A 142 -32.43 12.67 -6.06
N GLY A 143 -31.60 13.62 -5.66
CA GLY A 143 -31.31 13.90 -4.27
C GLY A 143 -30.14 13.07 -3.76
N PHE A 144 -29.93 13.05 -2.45
CA PHE A 144 -28.82 12.30 -1.84
C PHE A 144 -29.08 10.79 -1.91
N GLU A 145 -28.22 10.10 -2.65
CA GLU A 145 -28.20 8.64 -2.79
C GLU A 145 -26.79 8.15 -2.40
N PRO A 146 -26.64 7.28 -1.37
CA PRO A 146 -25.31 6.90 -0.85
C PRO A 146 -24.38 6.29 -1.91
N GLU A 147 -24.88 5.37 -2.75
CA GLU A 147 -24.08 4.74 -3.82
C GLU A 147 -23.60 5.77 -4.85
N LEU A 148 -24.46 6.70 -5.22
CA LEU A 148 -24.13 7.73 -6.20
C LEU A 148 -23.16 8.78 -5.61
N ALA A 149 -23.33 9.12 -4.33
CA ALA A 149 -22.39 9.96 -3.60
C ALA A 149 -21.00 9.29 -3.50
N TYR A 150 -20.95 7.98 -3.26
CA TYR A 150 -19.72 7.20 -3.28
C TYR A 150 -19.05 7.21 -4.68
N ASN A 151 -19.79 6.99 -5.76
CA ASN A 151 -19.25 7.03 -7.13
C ASN A 151 -18.66 8.41 -7.45
N LYS A 152 -19.30 9.49 -6.99
CA LYS A 152 -18.76 10.85 -7.09
C LYS A 152 -17.49 11.01 -6.26
N ALA A 153 -17.44 10.52 -5.01
CA ALA A 153 -16.26 10.56 -4.16
C ALA A 153 -15.07 9.79 -4.79
N LEU A 154 -15.35 8.66 -5.43
CA LEU A 154 -14.37 7.87 -6.14
C LEU A 154 -13.75 8.62 -7.34
N CYS A 155 -14.56 9.38 -8.10
CA CYS A 155 -14.05 10.27 -9.14
C CYS A 155 -13.15 11.37 -8.59
N LEU A 156 -13.54 12.00 -7.48
CA LEU A 156 -12.74 13.02 -6.80
C LEU A 156 -11.39 12.45 -6.30
N TYR A 157 -11.40 11.23 -5.77
CA TYR A 157 -10.18 10.53 -5.37
C TYR A 157 -9.22 10.34 -6.54
N GLN A 158 -9.73 9.87 -7.70
CA GLN A 158 -8.92 9.68 -8.90
C GLN A 158 -8.36 11.00 -9.46
N LEU A 159 -9.08 12.10 -9.28
CA LEU A 159 -8.63 13.46 -9.63
C LEU A 159 -7.68 14.07 -8.57
N LYS A 160 -7.33 13.32 -7.51
CA LYS A 160 -6.50 13.76 -6.39
C LYS A 160 -7.09 14.95 -5.60
N MET A 161 -8.40 15.12 -5.65
CA MET A 161 -9.14 16.13 -4.88
C MET A 161 -9.60 15.55 -3.55
N TYR A 162 -8.64 15.14 -2.71
CA TYR A 162 -8.87 14.36 -1.50
C TYR A 162 -9.77 15.05 -0.47
N ASP A 163 -9.60 16.37 -0.26
CA ASP A 163 -10.41 17.14 0.68
C ASP A 163 -11.90 17.12 0.30
N SER A 164 -12.19 17.28 -1.00
CA SER A 164 -13.57 17.24 -1.51
C SER A 164 -14.17 15.83 -1.42
N ALA A 165 -13.35 14.80 -1.66
CA ALA A 165 -13.78 13.40 -1.48
C ALA A 165 -14.08 13.11 -0.01
N SER A 166 -13.23 13.54 0.93
CA SER A 166 -13.40 13.34 2.37
C SER A 166 -14.67 14.03 2.91
N ASN A 167 -14.99 15.23 2.43
CA ASN A 167 -16.22 15.92 2.81
C ASN A 167 -17.46 15.13 2.37
N LEU A 168 -17.46 14.59 1.16
CA LEU A 168 -18.58 13.79 0.66
C LEU A 168 -18.71 12.44 1.38
N LEU A 169 -17.59 11.82 1.76
CA LEU A 169 -17.59 10.62 2.60
C LEU A 169 -18.16 10.91 3.98
N ALA A 170 -17.86 12.07 4.56
CA ALA A 170 -18.44 12.49 5.85
C ALA A 170 -19.98 12.60 5.77
N GLU A 171 -20.52 13.09 4.65
CA GLU A 171 -21.98 13.12 4.41
C GLU A 171 -22.57 11.70 4.35
N ILE A 172 -21.88 10.74 3.70
CA ILE A 172 -22.31 9.34 3.66
C ILE A 172 -22.31 8.73 5.06
N PHE A 173 -21.27 8.98 5.87
CA PHE A 173 -21.20 8.48 7.24
C PHE A 173 -22.30 9.08 8.12
N GLU A 174 -22.51 10.40 8.05
CA GLU A 174 -23.57 11.07 8.83
C GLU A 174 -24.95 10.51 8.47
N HIS A 175 -25.20 10.33 7.18
CA HIS A 175 -26.47 9.75 6.69
C HIS A 175 -26.63 8.30 7.17
N GLY A 176 -25.60 7.48 7.01
CA GLY A 176 -25.64 6.07 7.42
C GLY A 176 -25.84 5.89 8.92
N VAL A 177 -25.14 6.66 9.76
CA VAL A 177 -25.30 6.62 11.23
C VAL A 177 -26.69 7.09 11.66
N ARG A 178 -27.24 8.10 10.99
CA ARG A 178 -28.56 8.66 11.32
C ARG A 178 -29.72 7.75 10.92
N GLU A 179 -29.65 7.14 9.74
CA GLU A 179 -30.74 6.31 9.21
C GLU A 179 -30.65 4.86 9.65
N HIS A 180 -29.42 4.37 9.89
CA HIS A 180 -29.13 2.98 10.21
C HIS A 180 -28.27 2.83 11.48
N PRO A 181 -28.76 3.30 12.65
CA PRO A 181 -28.01 3.20 13.90
C PRO A 181 -27.74 1.73 14.32
N GLU A 182 -28.50 0.78 13.78
CA GLU A 182 -28.31 -0.67 13.99
C GLU A 182 -26.99 -1.20 13.41
N LEU A 183 -26.38 -0.48 12.47
CA LEU A 183 -25.10 -0.86 11.86
C LEU A 183 -23.89 -0.59 12.79
N SER A 184 -24.09 0.09 13.91
CA SER A 184 -23.09 0.27 14.99
C SER A 184 -21.74 0.82 14.50
N VAL A 185 -21.75 1.79 13.60
CA VAL A 185 -20.56 2.46 13.04
C VAL A 185 -19.75 3.11 14.19
N GLY A 186 -18.42 2.96 14.19
CA GLY A 186 -17.53 3.57 15.18
C GLY A 186 -17.69 3.06 16.62
N SER A 187 -18.36 1.91 16.82
CA SER A 187 -18.65 1.38 18.15
C SER A 187 -17.53 0.52 18.74
N HIS A 188 -16.30 0.61 18.25
CA HIS A 188 -15.17 -0.10 18.81
C HIS A 188 -14.87 0.40 20.24
N ILE A 189 -15.42 -0.31 21.23
CA ILE A 189 -15.03 -0.19 22.64
C ILE A 189 -14.10 -1.37 22.94
N GLU A 190 -12.87 -1.09 23.32
CA GLU A 190 -11.91 -2.13 23.74
C GLU A 190 -12.57 -3.05 24.81
N GLY A 191 -12.65 -4.35 24.48
CA GLY A 191 -13.12 -5.39 25.40
C GLY A 191 -14.59 -5.76 25.34
N MET A 192 -15.39 -5.23 24.41
CA MET A 192 -16.75 -5.74 24.11
C MET A 192 -16.75 -6.51 22.80
N ASP A 193 -17.19 -7.77 22.84
CA ASP A 193 -17.52 -8.54 21.64
C ASP A 193 -18.79 -7.92 21.01
N LEU A 194 -18.61 -7.03 20.05
CA LEU A 194 -19.71 -6.47 19.27
C LEU A 194 -20.32 -7.57 18.42
N ARG A 195 -21.65 -7.67 18.46
CA ARG A 195 -22.38 -8.61 17.61
C ARG A 195 -22.23 -8.18 16.14
N SER A 196 -21.78 -9.12 15.29
CA SER A 196 -21.71 -8.88 13.85
C SER A 196 -23.06 -8.44 13.29
N VAL A 197 -23.05 -7.40 12.44
CA VAL A 197 -24.22 -6.97 11.68
C VAL A 197 -24.46 -7.82 10.42
N GLY A 198 -23.49 -8.68 10.07
CA GLY A 198 -23.52 -9.50 8.87
C GLY A 198 -23.56 -8.68 7.58
N ASN A 199 -23.77 -9.38 6.45
CA ASN A 199 -23.94 -8.74 5.13
C ASN A 199 -25.41 -8.46 4.84
N SER A 200 -26.05 -7.63 5.68
CA SER A 200 -27.46 -7.25 5.51
C SER A 200 -27.67 -6.42 4.25
N GLN A 201 -28.91 -6.42 3.74
CA GLN A 201 -29.29 -5.57 2.60
C GLN A 201 -29.10 -4.09 2.92
N THR A 202 -29.46 -3.67 4.13
CA THR A 202 -29.26 -2.32 4.65
C THR A 202 -27.81 -1.88 4.60
N LEU A 203 -26.86 -2.79 4.97
CA LEU A 203 -25.43 -2.48 4.89
C LEU A 203 -24.97 -2.25 3.44
N LYS A 204 -25.49 -3.01 2.49
CA LYS A 204 -25.17 -2.85 1.06
C LYS A 204 -25.70 -1.53 0.51
N GLU A 205 -26.96 -1.19 0.80
CA GLU A 205 -27.61 0.04 0.32
C GLU A 205 -27.02 1.30 0.95
N SER A 206 -26.39 1.19 2.12
CA SER A 206 -25.78 2.34 2.82
C SER A 206 -24.44 2.80 2.21
N ALA A 207 -23.80 2.01 1.35
CA ALA A 207 -22.44 2.23 0.79
C ALA A 207 -21.36 2.53 1.85
N LEU A 208 -21.59 2.16 3.13
CA LEU A 208 -20.67 2.45 4.23
C LEU A 208 -19.36 1.69 4.11
N VAL A 209 -19.43 0.42 3.69
CA VAL A 209 -18.22 -0.42 3.54
C VAL A 209 -17.27 0.17 2.51
N GLU A 210 -17.80 0.54 1.36
CA GLU A 210 -17.07 1.17 0.26
C GLU A 210 -16.53 2.55 0.67
N ALA A 211 -17.33 3.33 1.39
CA ALA A 211 -16.95 4.65 1.87
C ALA A 211 -15.80 4.60 2.88
N PHE A 212 -15.80 3.66 3.83
CA PHE A 212 -14.70 3.48 4.77
C PHE A 212 -13.43 2.97 4.09
N ASN A 213 -13.54 2.05 3.14
CA ASN A 213 -12.39 1.62 2.32
C ASN A 213 -11.78 2.79 1.55
N LEU A 214 -12.60 3.68 0.99
CA LEU A 214 -12.12 4.86 0.29
C LEU A 214 -11.50 5.89 1.25
N LYS A 215 -12.06 6.07 2.45
CA LYS A 215 -11.46 6.89 3.51
C LYS A 215 -10.07 6.37 3.88
N ALA A 216 -9.94 5.07 4.10
CA ALA A 216 -8.65 4.46 4.38
C ALA A 216 -7.63 4.67 3.25
N ALA A 217 -8.06 4.59 1.98
CA ALA A 217 -7.22 4.87 0.82
C ALA A 217 -6.77 6.34 0.74
N ILE A 218 -7.64 7.29 1.09
CA ILE A 218 -7.30 8.72 1.15
C ILE A 218 -6.26 8.98 2.25
N GLU A 219 -6.50 8.46 3.46
CA GLU A 219 -5.55 8.61 4.58
C GLU A 219 -4.20 7.97 4.27
N TYR A 220 -4.20 6.82 3.61
CA TYR A 220 -2.97 6.20 3.11
C TYR A 220 -2.23 7.09 2.10
N ALA A 221 -2.96 7.72 1.18
CA ALA A 221 -2.37 8.65 0.20
C ALA A 221 -1.77 9.90 0.86
N HIS A 222 -2.29 10.31 2.02
CA HIS A 222 -1.74 11.38 2.85
C HIS A 222 -0.55 10.93 3.74
N GLY A 223 -0.27 9.62 3.79
CA GLY A 223 0.78 9.04 4.65
C GLY A 223 0.34 8.81 6.10
N ASN A 224 -0.95 8.95 6.41
CA ASN A 224 -1.51 8.79 7.76
C ASN A 224 -1.93 7.34 7.99
N LEU A 225 -0.97 6.44 8.22
CA LEU A 225 -1.25 5.00 8.37
C LEU A 225 -2.16 4.67 9.56
N ASP A 226 -2.04 5.42 10.66
CA ASP A 226 -2.87 5.19 11.84
C ASP A 226 -4.32 5.59 11.59
N ALA A 227 -4.57 6.74 10.95
CA ALA A 227 -5.91 7.16 10.55
C ALA A 227 -6.53 6.21 9.49
N ALA A 228 -5.71 5.63 8.61
CA ALA A 228 -6.16 4.61 7.66
C ALA A 228 -6.60 3.33 8.37
N ARG A 229 -5.87 2.88 9.41
CA ARG A 229 -6.27 1.74 10.26
C ARG A 229 -7.56 2.04 11.03
N GLU A 230 -7.63 3.20 11.67
CA GLU A 230 -8.83 3.65 12.39
C GLU A 230 -10.07 3.65 11.48
N ALA A 231 -9.95 4.13 10.25
CA ALA A 231 -11.04 4.09 9.28
C ALA A 231 -11.52 2.65 8.96
N LEU A 232 -10.61 1.67 8.92
CA LEU A 232 -10.99 0.26 8.71
C LEU A 232 -11.60 -0.37 9.98
N ASP A 233 -11.20 0.10 11.16
CA ASP A 233 -11.71 -0.38 12.45
C ASP A 233 -13.08 0.24 12.78
N ASP A 234 -13.37 1.46 12.29
CA ASP A 234 -14.65 2.16 12.47
C ASP A 234 -15.81 1.58 11.62
N MET A 235 -15.51 0.66 10.70
CA MET A 235 -16.52 0.01 9.88
C MET A 235 -17.58 -0.70 10.73
N PRO A 236 -18.81 -0.88 10.19
CA PRO A 236 -19.80 -1.76 10.78
C PRO A 236 -19.19 -3.13 11.15
N PRO A 237 -19.37 -3.60 12.40
CA PRO A 237 -18.69 -4.81 12.88
C PRO A 237 -19.15 -6.06 12.13
N ARG A 238 -18.20 -6.80 11.58
CA ARG A 238 -18.42 -8.06 10.85
C ARG A 238 -17.39 -9.10 11.27
N SER A 239 -17.75 -10.37 11.22
CA SER A 239 -16.79 -11.46 11.39
C SER A 239 -15.83 -11.53 10.20
N GLU A 240 -14.63 -12.10 10.38
CA GLU A 240 -13.62 -12.21 9.30
C GLU A 240 -14.17 -12.96 8.07
N GLU A 241 -15.08 -13.92 8.28
CA GLU A 241 -15.72 -14.71 7.22
C GLU A 241 -16.76 -13.91 6.41
N GLU A 242 -17.28 -12.82 6.97
CA GLU A 242 -18.29 -11.95 6.36
C GLU A 242 -17.68 -10.73 5.64
N LEU A 243 -16.36 -10.51 5.81
CA LEU A 243 -15.68 -9.39 5.17
C LEU A 243 -15.64 -9.56 3.65
N ASP A 244 -15.87 -8.46 2.94
CA ASP A 244 -15.66 -8.38 1.51
C ASP A 244 -14.15 -8.42 1.15
N CYS A 245 -13.85 -8.83 -0.06
CA CYS A 245 -12.47 -9.01 -0.52
C CYS A 245 -11.63 -7.73 -0.48
N VAL A 246 -12.24 -6.53 -0.66
CA VAL A 246 -11.54 -5.25 -0.63
C VAL A 246 -11.16 -4.89 0.81
N THR A 247 -12.10 -5.02 1.74
CA THR A 247 -11.84 -4.79 3.18
C THR A 247 -10.76 -5.74 3.70
N LEU A 248 -10.85 -7.04 3.34
CA LEU A 248 -9.86 -8.03 3.76
C LEU A 248 -8.46 -7.71 3.22
N HIS A 249 -8.39 -7.27 1.96
CA HIS A 249 -7.16 -6.81 1.31
C HIS A 249 -6.56 -5.59 2.02
N ASN A 250 -7.36 -4.56 2.25
CA ASN A 250 -6.91 -3.33 2.89
C ASN A 250 -6.46 -3.57 4.34
N GLN A 251 -7.21 -4.37 5.11
CA GLN A 251 -6.80 -4.77 6.46
C GLN A 251 -5.48 -5.54 6.46
N ALA A 252 -5.28 -6.44 5.50
CA ALA A 252 -4.03 -7.19 5.37
C ALA A 252 -2.84 -6.24 5.16
N LEU A 253 -2.97 -5.26 4.27
CA LEU A 253 -1.90 -4.29 3.99
C LEU A 253 -1.62 -3.36 5.18
N MET A 254 -2.67 -2.83 5.80
CA MET A 254 -2.51 -1.87 6.91
C MET A 254 -1.91 -2.52 8.17
N ASN A 255 -2.19 -3.80 8.42
CA ASN A 255 -1.69 -4.52 9.58
C ASN A 255 -0.38 -5.26 9.34
N MET A 256 0.21 -5.18 8.15
CA MET A 256 1.42 -5.91 7.75
C MET A 256 2.62 -5.62 8.66
N GLU A 257 2.74 -4.40 9.19
CA GLU A 257 3.82 -4.03 10.12
C GLU A 257 3.64 -4.62 11.52
N LYS A 258 2.37 -4.73 12.00
CA LYS A 258 2.04 -5.23 13.34
C LYS A 258 1.99 -6.76 13.40
N ASP A 259 1.34 -7.38 12.40
CA ASP A 259 1.18 -8.83 12.27
C ASP A 259 1.35 -9.28 10.81
N PRO A 260 2.60 -9.44 10.35
CA PRO A 260 2.88 -9.91 8.98
C PRO A 260 2.25 -11.26 8.68
N THR A 261 2.19 -12.16 9.68
CA THR A 261 1.69 -13.53 9.49
C THR A 261 0.21 -13.54 9.11
N SER A 262 -0.61 -12.77 9.82
CA SER A 262 -2.03 -12.62 9.51
C SER A 262 -2.22 -11.92 8.15
N GLY A 263 -1.41 -10.89 7.85
CA GLY A 263 -1.45 -10.19 6.58
C GLY A 263 -1.20 -11.12 5.38
N PHE A 264 -0.12 -11.90 5.41
CA PHE A 264 0.19 -12.87 4.36
C PHE A 264 -0.88 -13.96 4.23
N ARG A 265 -1.42 -14.45 5.35
CA ARG A 265 -2.52 -15.44 5.34
C ARG A 265 -3.77 -14.90 4.63
N LYS A 266 -4.18 -13.65 4.94
CA LYS A 266 -5.35 -13.00 4.31
C LYS A 266 -5.14 -12.79 2.80
N LEU A 267 -3.98 -12.30 2.38
CA LEU A 267 -3.69 -12.11 0.94
C LEU A 267 -3.63 -13.43 0.18
N SER A 268 -3.02 -14.47 0.77
CA SER A 268 -2.98 -15.81 0.16
C SER A 268 -4.38 -16.45 0.08
N PHE A 269 -5.21 -16.25 1.10
CA PHE A 269 -6.62 -16.69 1.10
C PHE A 269 -7.41 -16.03 -0.03
N LEU A 270 -7.23 -14.73 -0.26
CA LEU A 270 -7.89 -14.01 -1.36
C LEU A 270 -7.51 -14.59 -2.72
N LEU A 271 -6.23 -14.91 -2.95
CA LEU A 271 -5.80 -15.52 -4.23
C LEU A 271 -6.42 -16.88 -4.50
N GLN A 272 -6.69 -17.66 -3.43
CA GLN A 272 -7.32 -18.97 -3.55
C GLN A 272 -8.83 -18.91 -3.75
N ASN A 273 -9.46 -17.79 -3.42
CA ASN A 273 -10.91 -17.62 -3.42
C ASN A 273 -11.32 -16.40 -4.28
N PRO A 274 -11.33 -16.53 -5.61
CA PRO A 274 -11.81 -15.45 -6.48
C PRO A 274 -13.34 -15.23 -6.30
N PRO A 275 -13.86 -13.98 -6.45
CA PRO A 275 -13.16 -12.79 -6.95
C PRO A 275 -12.33 -12.06 -5.88
N PHE A 276 -11.19 -11.50 -6.28
CA PHE A 276 -10.33 -10.69 -5.41
C PHE A 276 -9.87 -9.41 -6.13
N PRO A 277 -9.45 -8.35 -5.40
CA PRO A 277 -8.94 -7.13 -6.01
C PRO A 277 -7.75 -7.41 -6.93
N PRO A 278 -7.69 -6.83 -8.15
CA PRO A 278 -6.62 -7.08 -9.12
C PRO A 278 -5.21 -6.83 -8.55
N GLU A 279 -5.09 -5.91 -7.60
CA GLU A 279 -3.85 -5.50 -6.96
C GLU A 279 -3.31 -6.53 -5.95
N THR A 280 -4.15 -7.49 -5.53
CA THR A 280 -3.79 -8.47 -4.47
C THR A 280 -2.55 -9.27 -4.82
N LEU A 281 -2.46 -9.78 -6.05
CA LEU A 281 -1.30 -10.54 -6.51
C LEU A 281 -0.03 -9.68 -6.52
N GLY A 282 -0.12 -8.48 -7.11
CA GLY A 282 1.01 -7.55 -7.18
C GLY A 282 1.51 -7.15 -5.80
N ASN A 283 0.61 -6.81 -4.88
CA ASN A 283 0.95 -6.43 -3.52
C ASN A 283 1.57 -7.57 -2.73
N LEU A 284 1.04 -8.79 -2.84
CA LEU A 284 1.61 -9.97 -2.19
C LEU A 284 3.05 -10.24 -2.67
N LEU A 285 3.28 -10.18 -3.98
CA LEU A 285 4.61 -10.39 -4.55
C LEU A 285 5.60 -9.30 -4.14
N LEU A 286 5.17 -8.03 -4.14
CA LEU A 286 6.00 -6.91 -3.67
C LEU A 286 6.37 -7.06 -2.19
N LEU A 287 5.43 -7.51 -1.36
CA LEU A 287 5.66 -7.77 0.07
C LEU A 287 6.62 -8.94 0.28
N TYR A 288 6.50 -10.03 -0.48
CA TYR A 288 7.46 -11.15 -0.43
C TYR A 288 8.86 -10.73 -0.87
N CYS A 289 8.96 -9.87 -1.87
CA CYS A 289 10.24 -9.35 -2.37
C CYS A 289 10.81 -8.20 -1.52
N ASN A 290 10.08 -7.74 -0.49
CA ASN A 290 10.58 -6.71 0.41
C ASN A 290 11.76 -7.24 1.23
N GLN A 291 12.77 -6.38 1.43
CA GLN A 291 13.99 -6.73 2.18
C GLN A 291 13.72 -7.15 3.63
N SER A 292 12.65 -6.63 4.25
CA SER A 292 12.25 -7.00 5.62
C SER A 292 11.79 -8.46 5.73
N HIS A 293 11.25 -9.03 4.64
CA HIS A 293 10.72 -10.39 4.63
C HIS A 293 11.60 -11.36 3.83
N ALA A 294 12.11 -10.92 2.68
CA ALA A 294 13.02 -11.67 1.80
C ALA A 294 12.53 -13.08 1.42
N PHE A 295 11.23 -13.25 1.17
CA PHE A 295 10.60 -14.52 0.81
C PHE A 295 10.62 -14.78 -0.70
N TYR A 296 11.80 -14.69 -1.33
CA TYR A 296 11.95 -14.78 -2.78
C TYR A 296 11.51 -16.12 -3.37
N ASP A 297 11.72 -17.23 -2.65
CA ASP A 297 11.29 -18.56 -3.09
C ASP A 297 9.76 -18.66 -3.13
N LEU A 298 9.07 -18.14 -2.10
CA LEU A 298 7.60 -18.08 -2.07
C LEU A 298 7.05 -17.17 -3.17
N ALA A 299 7.73 -16.05 -3.47
CA ALA A 299 7.34 -15.19 -4.57
C ALA A 299 7.44 -15.91 -5.93
N ALA A 300 8.50 -16.69 -6.14
CA ALA A 300 8.67 -17.50 -7.35
C ALA A 300 7.57 -18.57 -7.48
N ASP A 301 7.26 -19.28 -6.40
CA ASP A 301 6.22 -20.30 -6.37
C ASP A 301 4.84 -19.69 -6.68
N VAL A 302 4.48 -18.57 -6.03
CA VAL A 302 3.21 -17.88 -6.26
C VAL A 302 3.10 -17.37 -7.70
N MET A 303 4.19 -16.85 -8.29
CA MET A 303 4.19 -16.43 -9.70
C MET A 303 3.98 -17.61 -10.65
N ALA A 304 4.58 -18.76 -10.36
CA ALA A 304 4.46 -19.96 -11.18
C ALA A 304 3.07 -20.60 -11.10
N GLU A 305 2.52 -20.69 -9.87
CA GLU A 305 1.19 -21.25 -9.62
C GLU A 305 0.05 -20.40 -10.21
N ASN A 306 0.25 -19.07 -10.27
CA ASN A 306 -0.77 -18.12 -10.72
C ASN A 306 -0.40 -17.48 -12.08
N ALA A 307 0.17 -18.23 -13.01
CA ALA A 307 0.64 -17.73 -14.30
C ALA A 307 -0.46 -16.99 -15.10
N ASP A 308 -1.71 -17.48 -15.06
CA ASP A 308 -2.86 -16.84 -15.72
C ASP A 308 -3.19 -15.47 -15.12
N TYR A 309 -3.12 -15.35 -13.80
CA TYR A 309 -3.37 -14.08 -13.10
C TYR A 309 -2.20 -13.11 -13.28
N THR A 310 -0.96 -13.59 -13.34
CA THR A 310 0.21 -12.73 -13.61
C THR A 310 0.10 -12.02 -14.95
N THR A 311 -0.32 -12.75 -16.01
CA THR A 311 -0.52 -12.13 -17.33
C THR A 311 -1.71 -11.19 -17.39
N LYS A 312 -2.74 -11.43 -16.57
CA LYS A 312 -3.98 -10.64 -16.57
C LYS A 312 -3.87 -9.36 -15.72
N TYR A 313 -3.25 -9.44 -14.55
CA TYR A 313 -3.29 -8.37 -13.54
C TYR A 313 -1.97 -7.61 -13.39
N LEU A 314 -0.81 -8.21 -13.70
CA LEU A 314 0.46 -7.50 -13.65
C LEU A 314 0.76 -6.79 -14.97
N SER A 315 1.23 -5.55 -14.88
CA SER A 315 1.83 -4.90 -16.05
C SER A 315 3.13 -5.60 -16.42
N GLN A 316 3.51 -5.57 -17.71
CA GLN A 316 4.76 -6.18 -18.17
C GLN A 316 5.98 -5.62 -17.42
N ASP A 317 5.99 -4.31 -17.15
CA ASP A 317 7.10 -3.67 -16.42
C ASP A 317 7.20 -4.17 -14.97
N LEU A 318 6.06 -4.35 -14.27
CA LEU A 318 6.04 -4.88 -12.91
C LEU A 318 6.45 -6.37 -12.88
N TYR A 319 5.97 -7.15 -13.84
CA TYR A 319 6.36 -8.54 -13.99
C TYR A 319 7.87 -8.67 -14.20
N ASP A 320 8.44 -7.93 -15.15
CA ASP A 320 9.87 -7.96 -15.45
C ASP A 320 10.72 -7.48 -14.24
N PHE A 321 10.21 -6.50 -13.48
CA PHE A 321 10.87 -6.02 -12.26
C PHE A 321 10.89 -7.09 -11.15
N LEU A 322 9.75 -7.75 -10.89
CA LEU A 322 9.64 -8.81 -9.89
C LEU A 322 10.48 -10.03 -10.27
N ASP A 323 10.42 -10.45 -11.52
CA ASP A 323 11.21 -11.54 -12.06
C ASP A 323 12.72 -11.25 -11.96
N ALA A 324 13.17 -10.03 -12.28
CA ALA A 324 14.55 -9.62 -12.08
C ALA A 324 14.95 -9.61 -10.59
N THR A 325 14.03 -9.19 -9.69
CA THR A 325 14.28 -9.16 -8.24
C THR A 325 14.47 -10.57 -7.69
N ILE A 326 13.57 -11.50 -8.03
CA ILE A 326 13.63 -12.90 -7.63
C ILE A 326 14.91 -13.55 -8.18
N LEU A 327 15.19 -13.32 -9.46
CA LEU A 327 16.38 -13.88 -10.10
C LEU A 327 17.68 -13.35 -9.48
N THR A 328 17.72 -12.12 -8.98
CA THR A 328 18.89 -11.56 -8.30
C THR A 328 19.27 -12.38 -7.07
N HIS A 329 18.31 -13.01 -6.41
CA HIS A 329 18.57 -13.86 -5.25
C HIS A 329 19.30 -15.16 -5.64
N THR A 330 18.94 -15.77 -6.76
CA THR A 330 19.55 -17.02 -7.25
C THR A 330 20.80 -16.78 -8.09
N SER A 331 20.75 -15.81 -9.00
CA SER A 331 21.84 -15.43 -9.91
C SER A 331 21.92 -13.90 -10.03
N THR A 332 22.77 -13.30 -9.18
CA THR A 332 22.93 -11.84 -9.12
C THR A 332 23.32 -11.22 -10.47
N GLU A 333 24.11 -11.93 -11.28
CA GLU A 333 24.57 -11.43 -12.58
C GLU A 333 23.43 -11.38 -13.60
N GLU A 334 22.63 -12.45 -13.68
CA GLU A 334 21.49 -12.52 -14.59
C GLU A 334 20.39 -11.52 -14.18
N GLY A 335 20.13 -11.39 -12.87
CA GLY A 335 19.23 -10.39 -12.34
C GLY A 335 19.68 -8.97 -12.70
N TYR A 336 20.96 -8.66 -12.54
CA TYR A 336 21.52 -7.37 -12.95
C TYR A 336 21.34 -7.09 -14.44
N GLN A 337 21.54 -8.08 -15.31
CA GLN A 337 21.36 -7.93 -16.76
C GLN A 337 19.91 -7.66 -17.12
N LYS A 338 18.94 -8.33 -16.45
CA LYS A 338 17.52 -8.04 -16.63
C LYS A 338 17.17 -6.61 -16.20
N PHE A 339 17.63 -6.18 -15.03
CA PHE A 339 17.45 -4.79 -14.59
C PHE A 339 18.09 -3.78 -15.55
N ASN A 340 19.26 -4.07 -16.07
CA ASN A 340 19.90 -3.20 -17.07
C ASN A 340 19.10 -3.12 -18.37
N GLY A 341 18.50 -4.22 -18.82
CA GLY A 341 17.57 -4.23 -19.95
C GLY A 341 16.32 -3.35 -19.69
N LEU A 342 15.74 -3.46 -18.49
CA LEU A 342 14.63 -2.61 -18.04
C LEU A 342 15.03 -1.13 -17.99
N ALA A 343 16.18 -0.82 -17.39
CA ALA A 343 16.69 0.54 -17.29
C ALA A 343 16.89 1.20 -18.66
N ASN A 344 17.39 0.44 -19.64
CA ASN A 344 17.55 0.94 -20.99
C ASN A 344 16.20 1.24 -21.66
N ARG A 345 15.20 0.35 -21.55
CA ARG A 345 13.84 0.58 -22.10
C ARG A 345 13.18 1.82 -21.50
N HIS A 346 13.19 1.95 -20.17
CA HIS A 346 12.63 3.11 -19.49
C HIS A 346 13.42 4.39 -19.81
N GLY A 347 14.75 4.32 -19.87
CA GLY A 347 15.60 5.44 -20.24
C GLY A 347 15.33 5.95 -21.65
N GLU A 348 15.10 5.07 -22.63
CA GLU A 348 14.70 5.45 -23.99
C GLU A 348 13.32 6.11 -24.01
N THR A 349 12.37 5.58 -23.25
CA THR A 349 11.02 6.17 -23.09
C THR A 349 11.11 7.58 -22.50
N LEU A 350 11.89 7.79 -21.44
CA LEU A 350 12.09 9.09 -20.82
C LEU A 350 12.75 10.08 -21.77
N ARG A 351 13.77 9.67 -22.53
CA ARG A 351 14.40 10.53 -23.57
C ARG A 351 13.41 10.92 -24.67
N CYS A 352 12.53 10.01 -25.08
CA CYS A 352 11.47 10.31 -26.04
C CYS A 352 10.48 11.34 -25.49
N LEU A 353 10.03 11.16 -24.24
CA LEU A 353 9.14 12.09 -23.55
C LEU A 353 9.79 13.46 -23.34
N THR A 354 11.07 13.52 -23.00
CA THR A 354 11.84 14.78 -22.89
C THR A 354 11.81 15.56 -24.23
N LYS A 355 11.98 14.87 -25.36
CA LYS A 355 11.86 15.50 -26.68
C LYS A 355 10.44 16.00 -26.95
N GLN A 356 9.41 15.24 -26.54
CA GLN A 356 8.02 15.67 -26.67
C GLN A 356 7.72 16.92 -25.83
N ILE A 357 8.22 16.98 -24.60
CA ILE A 357 8.11 18.16 -23.72
C ILE A 357 8.78 19.38 -24.38
N GLN A 358 9.99 19.22 -24.93
CA GLN A 358 10.69 20.30 -25.63
C GLN A 358 9.90 20.79 -26.87
N ASN A 359 9.38 19.88 -27.67
CA ASN A 359 8.57 20.22 -28.85
C ASN A 359 7.27 20.93 -28.48
N ALA A 360 6.53 20.44 -27.45
CA ALA A 360 5.31 21.07 -26.95
C ALA A 360 5.59 22.49 -26.41
N ARG A 361 6.74 22.66 -25.73
CA ARG A 361 7.19 23.99 -25.28
C ARG A 361 7.49 24.95 -26.43
N MET A 362 8.13 24.47 -27.51
CA MET A 362 8.43 25.28 -28.70
C MET A 362 7.17 25.65 -29.49
N SER A 363 6.17 24.76 -29.52
CA SER A 363 4.88 25.01 -30.18
C SER A 363 3.89 25.81 -29.33
N CYS A 364 4.24 26.14 -28.07
CA CYS A 364 3.36 26.81 -27.09
C CYS A 364 2.02 26.07 -26.87
N ASP A 365 2.00 24.75 -27.04
CA ASP A 365 0.83 23.92 -26.79
C ASP A 365 0.81 23.49 -25.28
N HIS A 366 0.02 24.21 -24.49
CA HIS A 366 -0.07 23.99 -23.06
C HIS A 366 -0.70 22.65 -22.69
N GLU A 367 -1.65 22.13 -23.48
CA GLU A 367 -2.26 20.82 -23.19
C GLU A 367 -1.29 19.68 -23.49
N ALA A 368 -0.66 19.69 -24.64
CA ALA A 368 0.35 18.70 -24.99
C ALA A 368 1.53 18.73 -24.00
N TYR A 369 1.95 19.92 -23.57
CA TYR A 369 2.99 20.11 -22.55
C TYR A 369 2.61 19.47 -21.23
N LYS A 370 1.41 19.75 -20.71
CA LYS A 370 0.92 19.17 -19.44
C LYS A 370 0.81 17.65 -19.52
N LYS A 371 0.23 17.12 -20.59
CA LYS A 371 0.13 15.66 -20.81
C LYS A 371 1.49 14.98 -20.92
N ALA A 372 2.47 15.63 -21.57
CA ALA A 372 3.82 15.08 -21.70
C ALA A 372 4.57 15.07 -20.36
N ILE A 373 4.40 16.09 -19.51
CA ILE A 373 4.96 16.12 -18.14
C ILE A 373 4.38 15.01 -17.31
N THR A 374 3.05 14.85 -17.25
CA THR A 374 2.42 13.79 -16.46
C THR A 374 2.94 12.40 -16.87
N LYS A 375 3.04 12.14 -18.18
CA LYS A 375 3.61 10.89 -18.68
C LYS A 375 5.09 10.71 -18.32
N TYR A 376 5.85 11.81 -18.30
CA TYR A 376 7.26 11.78 -17.90
C TYR A 376 7.40 11.43 -16.40
N GLU A 377 6.60 12.04 -15.55
CA GLU A 377 6.57 11.76 -14.11
C GLU A 377 6.20 10.29 -13.85
N GLU A 378 5.15 9.77 -14.50
CA GLU A 378 4.75 8.36 -14.42
C GLU A 378 5.86 7.39 -14.90
N ALA A 379 6.57 7.75 -15.97
CA ALA A 379 7.68 6.95 -16.49
C ALA A 379 8.90 7.00 -15.53
N LEU A 380 9.13 8.16 -14.91
CA LEU A 380 10.21 8.35 -13.94
C LEU A 380 9.96 7.53 -12.67
N GLU A 381 8.72 7.48 -12.17
CA GLU A 381 8.33 6.65 -11.02
C GLU A 381 8.60 5.15 -11.26
N ARG A 382 8.52 4.68 -12.51
CA ARG A 382 8.88 3.29 -12.87
C ARG A 382 10.38 3.09 -13.04
N TYR A 383 11.09 4.11 -13.51
CA TYR A 383 12.53 4.04 -13.76
C TYR A 383 13.37 4.04 -12.48
N ILE A 384 13.00 4.89 -11.50
CA ILE A 384 13.75 5.05 -10.25
C ILE A 384 13.92 3.73 -9.49
N PRO A 385 12.88 2.90 -9.25
CA PRO A 385 13.05 1.62 -8.55
C PRO A 385 14.04 0.68 -9.25
N VAL A 386 14.09 0.69 -10.58
CA VAL A 386 15.02 -0.14 -11.36
C VAL A 386 16.45 0.30 -11.12
N ILE A 387 16.73 1.60 -11.17
CA ILE A 387 18.08 2.14 -10.89
C ILE A 387 18.49 1.87 -9.45
N MET A 388 17.55 1.99 -8.49
CA MET A 388 17.83 1.69 -7.08
C MET A 388 18.14 0.19 -6.87
N ALA A 389 17.40 -0.70 -7.53
CA ALA A 389 17.68 -2.14 -7.47
C ALA A 389 19.08 -2.48 -8.05
N MET A 390 19.45 -1.90 -9.20
CA MET A 390 20.79 -2.05 -9.76
C MET A 390 21.88 -1.51 -8.84
N ALA A 391 21.67 -0.34 -8.26
CA ALA A 391 22.59 0.28 -7.31
C ALA A 391 22.76 -0.59 -6.06
N LYS A 392 21.64 -1.14 -5.53
CA LYS A 392 21.62 -2.02 -4.36
C LYS A 392 22.50 -3.26 -4.55
N ILE A 393 22.48 -3.90 -5.71
CA ILE A 393 23.30 -5.07 -6.02
C ILE A 393 24.80 -4.78 -5.82
N TRP A 394 25.27 -3.61 -6.24
CA TRP A 394 26.67 -3.22 -6.08
C TRP A 394 26.96 -2.62 -4.70
N TRP A 395 25.97 -2.01 -4.08
CA TRP A 395 26.04 -1.54 -2.70
C TRP A 395 26.28 -2.69 -1.72
N ASP A 396 25.57 -3.79 -1.87
CA ASP A 396 25.73 -4.99 -1.03
C ASP A 396 27.09 -5.67 -1.22
N LYS A 397 27.73 -5.44 -2.36
CA LYS A 397 29.12 -5.84 -2.64
C LYS A 397 30.15 -4.79 -2.22
N GLU A 398 29.75 -3.73 -1.52
CA GLU A 398 30.59 -2.60 -1.10
C GLU A 398 31.36 -1.92 -2.26
N ASN A 399 30.87 -2.08 -3.50
CA ASN A 399 31.52 -1.49 -4.68
C ASN A 399 30.88 -0.13 -5.05
N TYR A 400 31.16 0.87 -4.23
CA TYR A 400 30.59 2.22 -4.36
C TYR A 400 30.98 2.94 -5.65
N LEU A 401 32.11 2.56 -6.28
CA LEU A 401 32.51 3.11 -7.57
C LEU A 401 31.58 2.66 -8.71
N GLN A 402 31.06 1.43 -8.67
CA GLN A 402 30.06 0.99 -9.65
C GLN A 402 28.70 1.61 -9.38
N VAL A 403 28.32 1.76 -8.12
CA VAL A 403 27.12 2.50 -7.72
C VAL A 403 27.16 3.93 -8.27
N GLU A 404 28.29 4.63 -8.10
CA GLU A 404 28.48 5.98 -8.65
C GLU A 404 28.31 6.03 -10.18
N LYS A 405 28.84 5.04 -10.91
CA LYS A 405 28.67 4.97 -12.37
C LYS A 405 27.22 4.82 -12.78
N ILE A 406 26.42 4.00 -12.07
CA ILE A 406 24.99 3.84 -12.33
C ILE A 406 24.27 5.17 -12.15
N PHE A 407 24.53 5.88 -11.05
CA PHE A 407 23.92 7.19 -10.80
C PHE A 407 24.38 8.24 -11.83
N HIS A 408 25.65 8.23 -12.22
CA HIS A 408 26.14 9.15 -13.25
C HIS A 408 25.46 8.92 -14.60
N GLN A 409 25.24 7.66 -15.00
CA GLN A 409 24.53 7.33 -16.26
C GLN A 409 23.06 7.75 -16.26
N SER A 410 22.42 7.81 -15.08
CA SER A 410 21.02 8.22 -14.93
C SER A 410 20.85 9.71 -14.61
N SER A 411 21.94 10.46 -14.45
CA SER A 411 21.92 11.85 -14.00
C SER A 411 21.09 12.78 -14.89
N ASP A 412 21.18 12.60 -16.22
CA ASP A 412 20.45 13.43 -17.18
C ASP A 412 18.92 13.32 -17.05
N LEU A 413 18.42 12.21 -16.49
CA LEU A 413 16.99 11.93 -16.35
C LEU A 413 16.49 12.12 -14.91
N CYS A 414 17.34 11.86 -13.91
CA CYS A 414 16.92 11.74 -12.51
C CYS A 414 17.47 12.83 -11.59
N SER A 415 18.29 13.78 -12.09
CA SER A 415 19.00 14.78 -11.27
C SER A 415 18.11 15.63 -10.39
N GLU A 416 16.82 15.79 -10.72
CA GLU A 416 15.86 16.55 -9.93
C GLU A 416 15.12 15.71 -8.88
N HIS A 417 15.18 14.38 -8.97
CA HIS A 417 14.42 13.49 -8.09
C HIS A 417 15.09 13.36 -6.71
N ASP A 418 14.34 13.63 -5.64
CA ASP A 418 14.89 13.71 -4.27
C ASP A 418 15.46 12.37 -3.78
N LEU A 419 14.81 11.23 -4.07
CA LEU A 419 15.31 9.91 -3.71
C LEU A 419 16.63 9.59 -4.44
N TRP A 420 16.76 9.98 -5.69
CA TRP A 420 18.00 9.82 -6.44
C TRP A 420 19.13 10.68 -5.83
N LYS A 421 18.86 11.97 -5.54
CA LYS A 421 19.81 12.89 -4.87
C LYS A 421 20.30 12.31 -3.54
N LEU A 422 19.37 11.75 -2.75
CA LEU A 422 19.67 11.16 -1.46
C LEU A 422 20.64 9.97 -1.58
N ASN A 423 20.36 9.04 -2.50
CA ASN A 423 21.20 7.86 -2.70
C ASN A 423 22.59 8.21 -3.30
N VAL A 424 22.66 9.24 -4.13
CA VAL A 424 23.93 9.80 -4.60
C VAL A 424 24.73 10.36 -3.41
N ALA A 425 24.08 11.11 -2.52
CA ALA A 425 24.72 11.63 -1.31
C ALA A 425 25.26 10.50 -0.42
N HIS A 426 24.47 9.44 -0.21
CA HIS A 426 24.92 8.25 0.53
C HIS A 426 26.11 7.57 -0.15
N THR A 427 26.11 7.50 -1.48
CA THR A 427 27.21 6.89 -2.24
C THR A 427 28.51 7.69 -2.08
N PHE A 428 28.45 9.01 -2.11
CA PHE A 428 29.62 9.84 -1.84
C PHE A 428 30.06 9.80 -0.37
N PHE A 429 29.12 9.70 0.56
CA PHE A 429 29.40 9.55 1.98
C PHE A 429 30.19 8.28 2.30
N MET A 430 29.91 7.18 1.60
CA MET A 430 30.61 5.89 1.78
C MET A 430 31.99 5.85 1.10
N GLN A 431 32.31 6.85 0.28
CA GLN A 431 33.62 6.96 -0.36
C GLN A 431 34.54 7.88 0.45
N ASP A 432 35.76 7.42 0.73
CA ASP A 432 36.75 8.21 1.43
C ASP A 432 37.06 9.52 0.69
N ASN A 433 37.13 10.62 1.44
CA ASN A 433 37.46 11.96 0.94
C ASN A 433 36.46 12.64 -0.01
N ARG A 434 35.24 12.10 -0.17
CA ARG A 434 34.18 12.67 -1.03
C ARG A 434 33.08 13.39 -0.22
N PHE A 435 33.38 13.79 1.02
CA PHE A 435 32.39 14.43 1.92
C PHE A 435 31.89 15.80 1.41
N LYS A 436 32.67 16.52 0.62
CA LYS A 436 32.26 17.81 0.03
C LYS A 436 31.13 17.62 -0.99
N GLU A 437 31.25 16.58 -1.83
CA GLU A 437 30.22 16.21 -2.80
C GLU A 437 28.97 15.70 -2.09
N ALA A 438 29.12 14.90 -1.05
CA ALA A 438 28.00 14.45 -0.22
C ALA A 438 27.23 15.63 0.37
N ILE A 439 27.92 16.64 0.91
CA ILE A 439 27.31 17.88 1.43
C ILE A 439 26.47 18.56 0.35
N HIS A 440 26.99 18.66 -0.86
CA HIS A 440 26.28 19.32 -1.98
C HIS A 440 24.91 18.70 -2.25
N TYR A 441 24.72 17.40 -2.03
CA TYR A 441 23.45 16.72 -2.22
C TYR A 441 22.59 16.66 -0.95
N TYR A 442 23.19 16.54 0.25
CA TYR A 442 22.44 16.52 1.50
C TYR A 442 21.87 17.90 1.89
N GLU A 443 22.65 18.97 1.73
CA GLU A 443 22.21 20.33 2.14
C GLU A 443 20.87 20.76 1.51
N PRO A 444 20.62 20.59 0.20
CA PRO A 444 19.35 20.98 -0.40
C PRO A 444 18.15 20.20 0.17
N ILE A 445 18.35 18.92 0.50
CA ILE A 445 17.30 18.05 1.06
C ILE A 445 16.92 18.56 2.46
N VAL A 446 17.92 18.83 3.30
CA VAL A 446 17.70 19.34 4.66
C VAL A 446 17.11 20.75 4.65
N ARG A 447 17.54 21.62 3.71
CA ARG A 447 16.99 22.97 3.56
C ARG A 447 15.52 22.97 3.14
N LYS A 448 15.08 22.05 2.30
CA LYS A 448 13.65 21.90 1.94
C LYS A 448 12.78 21.59 3.16
N ALA A 449 13.33 20.89 4.14
CA ALA A 449 12.66 20.50 5.36
C ALA A 449 12.93 21.45 6.55
N GLU A 450 13.44 22.67 6.32
CA GLU A 450 13.83 23.61 7.39
C GLU A 450 12.66 23.97 8.33
N HIS A 451 11.42 23.87 7.87
CA HIS A 451 10.23 24.12 8.68
C HIS A 451 9.86 22.95 9.61
N ASN A 452 10.29 21.72 9.28
CA ASN A 452 10.10 20.54 10.11
C ASN A 452 11.21 19.52 9.78
N LEU A 453 12.27 19.53 10.58
CA LEU A 453 13.42 18.63 10.40
C LEU A 453 13.09 17.16 10.62
N PHE A 454 11.97 16.83 11.27
CA PHE A 454 11.53 15.44 11.46
C PHE A 454 11.00 14.77 10.20
N ASN A 455 10.74 15.56 9.14
CA ASN A 455 10.43 15.00 7.82
C ASN A 455 11.66 14.40 7.13
N VAL A 456 12.86 14.67 7.65
CA VAL A 456 14.12 14.05 7.19
C VAL A 456 14.54 12.99 8.19
N THR A 457 14.94 11.83 7.71
CA THR A 457 15.38 10.75 8.58
C THR A 457 16.60 11.15 9.41
N ALA A 458 16.65 10.73 10.66
CA ALA A 458 17.74 11.06 11.59
C ALA A 458 19.14 10.69 11.05
N ILE A 459 19.23 9.61 10.26
CA ILE A 459 20.48 9.16 9.67
C ILE A 459 21.02 10.15 8.60
N VAL A 460 20.14 10.81 7.85
CA VAL A 460 20.54 11.83 6.87
C VAL A 460 21.12 13.05 7.57
N LEU A 461 20.49 13.51 8.65
CA LEU A 461 20.98 14.60 9.48
C LEU A 461 22.33 14.24 10.12
N ALA A 462 22.45 13.00 10.62
CA ALA A 462 23.69 12.50 11.19
C ALA A 462 24.82 12.44 10.16
N ASN A 463 24.56 11.92 8.96
CA ASN A 463 25.55 11.85 7.88
C ASN A 463 25.99 13.25 7.44
N LEU A 464 25.08 14.22 7.37
CA LEU A 464 25.42 15.60 7.07
C LEU A 464 26.30 16.22 8.16
N CYS A 465 26.00 16.00 9.45
CA CYS A 465 26.85 16.43 10.56
C CYS A 465 28.26 15.82 10.47
N VAL A 466 28.35 14.53 10.18
CA VAL A 466 29.64 13.86 9.97
C VAL A 466 30.41 14.47 8.79
N CYS A 467 29.75 14.75 7.67
CA CYS A 467 30.36 15.42 6.52
C CYS A 467 30.91 16.80 6.89
N TYR A 468 30.20 17.59 7.68
CA TYR A 468 30.67 18.88 8.17
C TYR A 468 31.90 18.72 9.06
N ILE A 469 31.88 17.79 10.01
CA ILE A 469 33.04 17.51 10.89
C ILE A 469 34.26 17.04 10.07
N MET A 470 34.05 16.17 9.08
CA MET A 470 35.13 15.66 8.23
C MET A 470 35.73 16.72 7.29
N THR A 471 34.95 17.74 6.96
CA THR A 471 35.38 18.89 6.14
C THR A 471 35.80 20.11 6.98
N SER A 472 35.95 19.94 8.30
CA SER A 472 36.30 20.99 9.25
C SER A 472 35.30 22.18 9.36
N ARG A 473 34.03 21.92 8.96
CA ARG A 473 32.92 22.87 9.11
C ARG A 473 32.17 22.61 10.42
N ASN A 474 32.87 22.67 11.55
CA ASN A 474 32.31 22.31 12.85
C ASN A 474 31.18 23.27 13.30
N GLU A 475 31.25 24.54 12.93
CA GLU A 475 30.20 25.52 13.25
C GLU A 475 28.87 25.16 12.61
N ASP A 476 28.90 24.70 11.35
CA ASP A 476 27.69 24.24 10.63
C ASP A 476 27.10 22.99 11.27
N ALA A 477 27.95 22.05 11.72
CA ALA A 477 27.49 20.86 12.43
C ALA A 477 26.81 21.20 13.77
N GLU A 478 27.40 22.17 14.54
CA GLU A 478 26.82 22.63 15.80
C GLU A 478 25.51 23.39 15.58
N GLU A 479 25.42 24.19 14.52
CA GLU A 479 24.20 24.91 14.19
C GLU A 479 23.07 23.94 13.83
N LEU A 480 23.36 22.88 13.03
CA LEU A 480 22.38 21.86 12.67
C LEU A 480 21.90 21.10 13.93
N MET A 481 22.81 20.66 14.79
CA MET A 481 22.44 19.99 16.04
C MET A 481 21.57 20.88 16.95
N ARG A 482 21.87 22.17 17.03
CA ARG A 482 21.08 23.14 17.81
C ARG A 482 19.69 23.38 17.22
N LYS A 483 19.55 23.30 15.88
CA LYS A 483 18.24 23.33 15.21
C LYS A 483 17.41 22.08 15.56
N ILE A 484 18.03 20.90 15.50
CA ILE A 484 17.37 19.63 15.86
C ILE A 484 16.90 19.67 17.32
N GLU A 485 17.76 20.12 18.25
CA GLU A 485 17.43 20.24 19.67
C GLU A 485 16.20 21.13 19.90
N LYS A 486 16.14 22.29 19.26
CA LYS A 486 14.99 23.20 19.35
C LYS A 486 13.70 22.58 18.81
N GLU A 487 13.78 21.84 17.72
CA GLU A 487 12.59 21.15 17.17
C GLU A 487 12.15 20.00 18.09
N GLU A 488 13.09 19.26 18.70
CA GLU A 488 12.74 18.23 19.70
C GLU A 488 12.08 18.83 20.94
N GLU A 489 12.60 19.95 21.44
CA GLU A 489 12.00 20.69 22.55
C GLU A 489 10.58 21.15 22.21
N ARG A 490 10.38 21.70 21.00
CA ARG A 490 9.07 22.14 20.52
C ARG A 490 8.08 20.99 20.41
N ALA A 491 8.49 19.89 19.78
CA ALA A 491 7.65 18.70 19.64
C ALA A 491 7.28 18.08 21.00
N HIS A 492 8.19 18.12 21.97
CA HIS A 492 7.91 17.66 23.32
C HIS A 492 6.88 18.55 24.07
N TYR A 493 6.83 19.85 23.76
CA TYR A 493 5.78 20.74 24.29
C TYR A 493 4.42 20.46 23.66
N GLU A 494 4.39 20.11 22.38
CA GLU A 494 3.15 19.81 21.65
C GLU A 494 2.60 18.43 22.04
N ASP A 495 3.45 17.42 22.14
CA ASP A 495 3.09 16.05 22.52
C ASP A 495 4.19 15.40 23.40
N PRO A 496 4.01 15.38 24.73
CA PRO A 496 4.97 14.80 25.67
C PRO A 496 5.16 13.28 25.55
N GLU A 497 4.21 12.56 24.94
CA GLU A 497 4.26 11.11 24.76
C GLU A 497 5.07 10.72 23.50
N LYS A 498 5.12 11.60 22.51
CA LYS A 498 5.86 11.36 21.27
C LYS A 498 7.35 11.52 21.48
N GLN A 499 8.09 10.42 21.33
CA GLN A 499 9.54 10.42 21.45
C GLN A 499 10.20 10.68 20.10
N ASN A 500 11.04 11.71 20.04
CA ASN A 500 11.87 12.01 18.88
C ASN A 500 13.33 11.69 19.22
N LEU A 501 13.96 10.80 18.48
CA LEU A 501 15.32 10.32 18.73
C LEU A 501 16.37 10.89 17.77
N HIS A 502 16.03 11.95 17.00
CA HIS A 502 16.90 12.51 15.98
C HIS A 502 18.24 13.00 16.53
N LEU A 503 18.22 13.79 17.59
CA LEU A 503 19.44 14.27 18.24
C LEU A 503 20.24 13.13 18.87
N CYS A 504 19.55 12.15 19.46
CA CYS A 504 20.17 10.94 20.00
C CYS A 504 20.95 10.20 18.90
N ILE A 505 20.31 9.90 17.77
CA ILE A 505 20.93 9.20 16.64
C ILE A 505 22.11 9.98 16.06
N VAL A 506 21.97 11.30 15.88
CA VAL A 506 23.08 12.17 15.45
C VAL A 506 24.28 12.03 16.39
N ASN A 507 24.07 12.09 17.69
CA ASN A 507 25.15 11.94 18.68
C ASN A 507 25.75 10.53 18.69
N LEU A 508 24.93 9.49 18.49
CA LEU A 508 25.41 8.11 18.37
C LEU A 508 26.33 7.93 17.14
N VAL A 509 25.92 8.47 15.99
CA VAL A 509 26.72 8.37 14.75
C VAL A 509 28.03 9.16 14.86
N ILE A 510 27.98 10.36 15.47
CA ILE A 510 29.21 11.13 15.76
C ILE A 510 30.11 10.36 16.75
N GLY A 511 29.54 9.77 17.80
CA GLY A 511 30.26 8.90 18.73
C GLY A 511 30.94 7.73 18.01
N THR A 512 30.25 7.09 17.08
CA THR A 512 30.80 6.03 16.22
C THR A 512 31.97 6.53 15.38
N LEU A 513 31.88 7.73 14.80
CA LEU A 513 32.98 8.36 14.05
C LEU A 513 34.23 8.53 14.91
N TYR A 514 34.08 9.00 16.14
CA TYR A 514 35.23 9.15 17.06
C TYR A 514 35.81 7.80 17.47
N CYS A 515 34.99 6.79 17.71
CA CYS A 515 35.45 5.42 17.96
C CYS A 515 36.24 4.86 16.76
N ALA A 516 35.75 5.09 15.54
CA ALA A 516 36.46 4.68 14.31
C ALA A 516 37.82 5.37 14.14
N LYS A 517 37.95 6.62 14.64
CA LYS A 517 39.24 7.35 14.72
C LYS A 517 40.07 6.99 15.96
N GLN A 518 39.77 5.91 16.64
CA GLN A 518 40.44 5.42 17.86
C GLN A 518 40.34 6.35 19.08
N ASN A 519 39.50 7.36 19.06
CA ASN A 519 39.20 8.19 20.22
C ASN A 519 38.01 7.63 21.00
N PHE A 520 38.21 6.45 21.61
CA PHE A 520 37.16 5.70 22.29
C PHE A 520 36.64 6.42 23.55
N GLU A 521 37.50 7.09 24.32
CA GLU A 521 37.04 7.80 25.52
C GLU A 521 35.96 8.84 25.20
N PHE A 522 36.23 9.69 24.20
CA PHE A 522 35.28 10.71 23.79
C PHE A 522 34.05 10.10 23.09
N GLY A 523 34.26 9.11 22.19
CA GLY A 523 33.20 8.47 21.44
C GLY A 523 32.22 7.72 22.34
N ILE A 524 32.70 6.88 23.23
CA ILE A 524 31.89 6.10 24.17
C ILE A 524 31.18 7.00 25.19
N GLY A 525 31.89 7.99 25.76
CA GLY A 525 31.26 8.94 26.67
C GLY A 525 30.10 9.71 26.01
N ARG A 526 30.25 10.08 24.73
CA ARG A 526 29.18 10.72 23.97
C ARG A 526 28.00 9.78 23.73
N ILE A 527 28.25 8.51 23.40
CA ILE A 527 27.21 7.48 23.21
C ILE A 527 26.42 7.29 24.49
N ILE A 528 27.08 7.04 25.61
CA ILE A 528 26.43 6.84 26.92
C ILE A 528 25.54 8.02 27.27
N LYS A 529 26.09 9.23 27.20
CA LYS A 529 25.36 10.46 27.54
C LYS A 529 24.15 10.72 26.62
N SER A 530 24.23 10.35 25.33
CA SER A 530 23.14 10.57 24.39
C SER A 530 21.94 9.65 24.65
N LEU A 531 22.18 8.49 25.26
CA LEU A 531 21.14 7.50 25.59
C LEU A 531 20.42 7.80 26.92
N GLU A 532 20.89 8.77 27.71
CA GLU A 532 20.19 9.21 28.91
C GLU A 532 18.92 10.01 28.55
N PRO A 533 17.77 9.76 29.20
CA PRO A 533 17.47 8.72 30.17
C PRO A 533 17.20 7.35 29.51
N TYR A 534 17.87 6.31 29.97
CA TYR A 534 17.87 4.99 29.36
C TYR A 534 16.48 4.34 29.21
N GLY A 535 15.57 4.59 30.14
CA GLY A 535 14.19 4.07 30.07
C GLY A 535 13.36 4.62 28.90
N LYS A 536 13.82 5.70 28.25
CA LYS A 536 13.11 6.35 27.11
C LYS A 536 13.86 6.23 25.80
N LYS A 537 15.18 6.27 25.81
CA LYS A 537 16.00 6.36 24.59
C LYS A 537 16.67 5.05 24.19
N LEU A 538 16.61 4.03 25.08
CA LEU A 538 17.15 2.72 24.77
C LEU A 538 16.12 1.93 23.96
N GLU A 539 16.35 1.82 22.67
CA GLU A 539 15.53 1.10 21.68
C GLU A 539 16.42 0.21 20.82
N GLN A 540 15.81 -0.59 19.96
CA GLN A 540 16.50 -1.49 19.06
C GLN A 540 17.56 -0.78 18.19
N ASP A 541 17.18 0.32 17.54
CA ASP A 541 18.05 1.08 16.63
C ASP A 541 19.19 1.78 17.37
N THR A 542 18.89 2.42 18.50
CA THR A 542 19.90 3.11 19.31
C THR A 542 20.91 2.13 19.92
N TRP A 543 20.43 0.94 20.34
CA TRP A 543 21.28 -0.12 20.82
C TRP A 543 22.22 -0.67 19.74
N PHE A 544 21.76 -0.77 18.50
CA PHE A 544 22.59 -1.26 17.38
C PHE A 544 23.88 -0.43 17.24
N TYR A 545 23.79 0.89 17.25
CA TYR A 545 24.96 1.77 17.18
C TYR A 545 25.86 1.65 18.42
N ALA A 546 25.28 1.63 19.62
CA ALA A 546 26.01 1.47 20.86
C ALA A 546 26.76 0.13 20.87
N ARG A 547 26.11 -0.99 20.62
CA ARG A 547 26.68 -2.35 20.57
C ARG A 547 27.89 -2.42 19.68
N ARG A 548 27.81 -1.86 18.47
CA ARG A 548 28.90 -1.86 17.47
C ARG A 548 30.15 -1.14 18.02
N CYS A 549 29.97 0.00 18.67
CA CYS A 549 31.08 0.74 19.27
C CYS A 549 31.70 0.01 20.45
N PHE A 550 30.90 -0.60 21.32
CA PHE A 550 31.40 -1.41 22.44
C PHE A 550 32.15 -2.66 21.96
N LEU A 551 31.68 -3.35 20.93
CA LEU A 551 32.41 -4.49 20.35
C LEU A 551 33.76 -4.06 19.77
N ALA A 552 33.81 -2.93 19.05
CA ALA A 552 35.06 -2.38 18.54
C ALA A 552 36.03 -1.98 19.67
N LEU A 553 35.51 -1.41 20.75
CA LEU A 553 36.27 -1.09 21.94
C LEU A 553 36.87 -2.35 22.58
N ILE A 554 36.06 -3.39 22.82
CA ILE A 554 36.49 -4.66 23.41
C ILE A 554 37.55 -5.33 22.58
N ASP A 555 37.40 -5.33 21.24
CA ASP A 555 38.41 -5.89 20.34
C ASP A 555 39.77 -5.16 20.43
N ASN A 556 39.76 -3.83 20.53
CA ASN A 556 41.00 -3.04 20.70
C ASN A 556 41.61 -3.20 22.10
N LEU A 557 40.83 -3.34 23.16
CA LEU A 557 41.30 -3.65 24.51
C LEU A 557 41.94 -5.05 24.54
N ALA A 558 41.27 -6.05 24.00
CA ALA A 558 41.78 -7.44 23.95
C ALA A 558 43.10 -7.55 23.16
N LYS A 559 43.31 -6.72 22.14
CA LYS A 559 44.57 -6.61 21.39
C LYS A 559 45.60 -5.72 22.08
N GLN A 560 45.30 -5.18 23.24
CA GLN A 560 46.15 -4.25 24.00
C GLN A 560 46.59 -3.01 23.19
N MET A 561 45.78 -2.57 22.25
CA MET A 561 46.04 -1.39 21.42
C MET A 561 45.70 -0.07 22.10
N ILE A 562 44.87 -0.11 23.13
CA ILE A 562 44.41 1.06 23.87
C ILE A 562 44.36 0.77 25.37
N VAL A 563 44.48 1.85 26.15
CA VAL A 563 44.26 1.86 27.60
C VAL A 563 43.28 2.97 27.90
N LEU A 564 42.24 2.66 28.68
CA LEU A 564 41.21 3.63 29.10
C LEU A 564 41.50 4.15 30.50
N LYS A 565 40.94 5.31 30.83
CA LYS A 565 40.94 5.86 32.19
C LYS A 565 39.94 5.08 33.08
N ASP A 566 40.27 5.00 34.38
CA ASP A 566 39.41 4.32 35.36
C ASP A 566 37.98 4.87 35.39
N ALA A 567 37.81 6.21 35.21
CA ALA A 567 36.49 6.83 35.12
C ALA A 567 35.66 6.29 33.95
N THR A 568 36.30 6.13 32.77
CA THR A 568 35.63 5.58 31.59
C THR A 568 35.24 4.12 31.78
N TYR A 569 36.05 3.33 32.50
CA TYR A 569 35.68 1.97 32.88
C TYR A 569 34.42 1.94 33.77
N ALA A 570 34.34 2.86 34.76
CA ALA A 570 33.18 2.96 35.66
C ALA A 570 31.91 3.38 34.87
N ASP A 571 32.00 4.38 33.99
CA ASP A 571 30.88 4.84 33.15
C ASP A 571 30.35 3.73 32.25
N ILE A 572 31.23 2.90 31.67
CA ILE A 572 30.86 1.75 30.84
C ILE A 572 30.15 0.69 31.66
N ASP A 573 30.68 0.34 32.85
CA ASP A 573 30.08 -0.64 33.72
C ASP A 573 28.67 -0.22 34.17
N GLU A 574 28.51 1.05 34.57
CA GLU A 574 27.21 1.62 34.96
C GLU A 574 26.21 1.60 33.80
N PHE A 575 26.65 1.98 32.59
CA PHE A 575 25.83 1.93 31.39
C PHE A 575 25.35 0.52 31.06
N LEU A 576 26.25 -0.47 31.09
CA LEU A 576 25.90 -1.84 30.76
C LEU A 576 24.93 -2.45 31.79
N ASP A 577 25.06 -2.07 33.08
CA ASP A 577 24.09 -2.45 34.13
C ASP A 577 22.73 -1.82 33.90
N ALA A 578 22.70 -0.54 33.52
CA ALA A 578 21.47 0.14 33.17
C ALA A 578 20.82 -0.48 31.91
N ALA A 579 21.60 -0.79 30.88
CA ALA A 579 21.10 -1.44 29.67
C ALA A 579 20.55 -2.85 29.96
N GLU A 580 21.17 -3.61 30.90
CA GLU A 580 20.62 -4.88 31.36
C GLU A 580 19.28 -4.70 32.09
N LEU A 581 19.13 -3.63 32.86
CA LEU A 581 17.91 -3.37 33.62
C LEU A 581 16.74 -2.97 32.72
N TYR A 582 16.95 -2.00 31.82
CA TYR A 582 15.91 -1.41 30.98
C TYR A 582 15.63 -2.19 29.70
N GLY A 583 16.60 -2.98 29.21
CA GLY A 583 16.51 -3.72 27.95
C GLY A 583 15.84 -5.09 28.01
N LYS A 584 15.13 -5.45 29.11
CA LYS A 584 14.54 -6.79 29.30
C LYS A 584 13.50 -7.18 28.27
N ASN A 585 12.70 -6.21 27.84
CA ASN A 585 11.57 -6.44 26.93
C ASN A 585 11.88 -5.97 25.49
N ILE A 586 13.06 -5.42 25.23
CA ILE A 586 13.43 -4.89 23.93
C ILE A 586 14.20 -5.97 23.17
N ILE A 587 13.62 -6.42 22.06
CA ILE A 587 14.22 -7.44 21.19
C ILE A 587 15.29 -6.77 20.31
N THR A 588 16.45 -7.43 20.18
CA THR A 588 17.50 -6.98 19.25
C THR A 588 17.29 -7.60 17.87
N THR A 589 17.63 -6.86 16.79
CA THR A 589 17.71 -7.44 15.44
C THR A 589 18.89 -8.39 15.38
N ASP A 590 18.63 -9.69 15.29
CA ASP A 590 19.64 -10.63 14.85
C ASP A 590 19.63 -10.68 13.31
N GLU A 591 20.73 -10.37 12.67
CA GLU A 591 20.97 -10.52 11.22
C GLU A 591 20.82 -11.98 10.73
N THR A 592 20.58 -12.93 11.64
CA THR A 592 20.50 -14.37 11.36
C THR A 592 19.12 -15.00 11.51
N THR A 593 18.10 -14.27 11.94
CA THR A 593 16.72 -14.77 11.94
C THR A 593 16.02 -14.46 10.62
N SER A 594 16.45 -15.11 9.52
CA SER A 594 15.51 -15.40 8.44
C SER A 594 14.34 -16.17 9.06
N LEU A 595 13.17 -15.56 9.10
CA LEU A 595 11.92 -16.20 9.49
C LEU A 595 11.74 -17.42 8.58
N ASN A 596 12.05 -18.60 9.09
CA ASN A 596 11.73 -19.84 8.39
C ASN A 596 10.22 -20.01 8.45
N PRO A 597 9.50 -20.00 7.30
CA PRO A 597 8.03 -20.10 7.27
C PRO A 597 7.48 -21.40 7.88
N ASN A 598 8.35 -22.37 8.20
CA ASN A 598 8.01 -23.67 8.77
C ASN A 598 8.07 -23.74 10.29
N GLY A 599 8.19 -22.61 11.02
CA GLY A 599 7.95 -22.57 12.46
C GLY A 599 8.91 -23.36 13.37
N VAL A 600 10.06 -23.80 12.86
CA VAL A 600 11.10 -24.49 13.66
C VAL A 600 12.32 -23.61 13.79
N GLY A 601 12.16 -22.47 14.42
CA GLY A 601 13.25 -21.57 14.82
C GLY A 601 13.57 -21.77 16.30
N LEU A 602 14.67 -22.41 16.58
CA LEU A 602 15.05 -22.96 17.89
C LEU A 602 15.77 -21.98 18.84
N LEU A 603 15.77 -20.67 18.58
CA LEU A 603 16.34 -19.70 19.52
C LEU A 603 15.35 -18.56 19.74
N ALA A 604 14.94 -18.37 21.00
CA ALA A 604 14.18 -17.20 21.39
C ALA A 604 14.95 -15.92 20.99
N PRO A 605 14.25 -14.89 20.46
CA PRO A 605 14.89 -13.64 20.07
C PRO A 605 15.67 -13.07 21.26
N ARG A 606 16.90 -12.63 21.00
CA ARG A 606 17.74 -12.04 22.05
C ARG A 606 17.20 -10.67 22.45
N THR A 607 17.30 -10.36 23.73
CA THR A 607 16.96 -9.04 24.26
C THR A 607 18.21 -8.18 24.48
N ILE A 608 18.04 -6.85 24.53
CA ILE A 608 19.13 -5.92 24.87
C ILE A 608 19.76 -6.32 26.22
N SER A 609 18.96 -6.72 27.19
CA SER A 609 19.43 -7.19 28.50
C SER A 609 20.42 -8.35 28.41
N GLN A 610 20.15 -9.33 27.55
CA GLN A 610 21.04 -10.48 27.34
C GLN A 610 22.33 -10.06 26.64
N GLU A 611 22.25 -9.21 25.62
CA GLU A 611 23.42 -8.71 24.92
C GLU A 611 24.29 -7.80 25.79
N ALA A 612 23.69 -6.91 26.58
CA ALA A 612 24.42 -6.06 27.52
C ALA A 612 25.20 -6.88 28.55
N ARG A 613 24.57 -7.96 29.09
CA ARG A 613 25.26 -8.90 29.98
C ARG A 613 26.44 -9.60 29.29
N MET A 614 26.28 -10.02 28.04
CA MET A 614 27.36 -10.62 27.27
C MET A 614 28.51 -9.64 27.03
N LEU A 615 28.19 -8.40 26.61
CA LEU A 615 29.16 -7.34 26.41
C LEU A 615 29.91 -7.01 27.69
N LYS A 616 29.22 -6.95 28.84
CA LYS A 616 29.84 -6.73 30.15
C LYS A 616 30.85 -7.83 30.50
N LEU A 617 30.49 -9.10 30.30
CA LEU A 617 31.40 -10.22 30.53
C LEU A 617 32.63 -10.18 29.60
N MET A 618 32.45 -9.82 28.33
CA MET A 618 33.55 -9.66 27.38
C MET A 618 34.46 -8.48 27.77
N PHE A 619 33.87 -7.36 28.18
CA PHE A 619 34.58 -6.18 28.59
C PHE A 619 35.44 -6.40 29.85
N LEU A 620 34.88 -7.06 30.85
CA LEU A 620 35.65 -7.46 32.08
C LEU A 620 36.81 -8.37 31.71
N LYS A 621 36.62 -9.37 30.85
CA LYS A 621 37.71 -10.27 30.40
C LYS A 621 38.77 -9.55 29.57
N ALA A 622 38.44 -8.50 28.86
CA ALA A 622 39.40 -7.73 28.08
C ALA A 622 40.16 -6.70 28.93
N ARG A 623 39.62 -6.34 30.11
CA ARG A 623 40.31 -5.49 31.10
C ARG A 623 41.35 -6.24 31.91
N ASP A 624 41.02 -7.45 32.36
CA ASP A 624 41.89 -8.33 33.16
C ASP A 624 42.99 -8.96 32.28
#